data_dd152be57c0b85d1f2de2a325d96f912
#
_entry.id   dd152be57c0b85d1f2de2a325d96f912
#
_cell.length_a   1.000
_cell.length_b   1.000
_cell.length_c   1.000
_cell.angle_alpha   90.00
_cell.angle_beta   90.00
_cell.angle_gamma   90.00
#
_symmetry.space_group_name_H-M   'P 1'
#
loop_
_entity.id
_entity.type
_entity.pdbx_description
1 polymer ?
#
loop_
_entity_poly.entity_id
_entity_poly.type
_entity_poly.pdbx_seq_one_letter_code
_entity_poly.pdbx_strand_id
1 'polypeptide(L)'
;MRDPKFNSAFAPMMRAFCEKREQEGYNNKNQIYYLEEFDRLIMQSGFGSIIVDSELIELWDSYKPHLSNRTKISRHNIIRSFCEYLYEHDHCSFVPDRSRVKSTSTFSPYIFTEEEISRLIGAADNLPQRKNAPYREIVLPAIYRVLYCC
;
A
#
# COMPACT_ATOMS: atom_id res chain seq x y z
N MET A 1 -17.66 -2.96 -4.36
CA MET A 1 -16.46 -3.07 -3.49
C MET A 1 -16.74 -4.10 -2.38
N ARG A 2 -15.75 -4.81 -1.84
CA ARG A 2 -16.00 -5.75 -0.73
C ARG A 2 -16.23 -4.93 0.54
N ASP A 3 -17.34 -5.21 1.26
CA ASP A 3 -17.59 -4.56 2.55
C ASP A 3 -16.50 -4.96 3.56
N PRO A 4 -15.86 -3.98 4.21
CA PRO A 4 -14.83 -4.25 5.19
C PRO A 4 -15.43 -4.90 6.44
N LYS A 5 -14.74 -5.95 6.94
CA LYS A 5 -15.16 -6.69 8.13
C LYS A 5 -14.40 -6.19 9.35
N PHE A 6 -14.97 -5.21 10.04
CA PHE A 6 -14.47 -4.71 11.32
C PHE A 6 -15.37 -5.16 12.46
N ASN A 7 -14.79 -5.64 13.55
CA ASN A 7 -15.49 -6.23 14.69
C ASN A 7 -15.07 -5.64 16.05
N SER A 8 -13.97 -4.89 16.13
CA SER A 8 -13.53 -4.24 17.36
C SER A 8 -14.39 -3.04 17.72
N ALA A 9 -14.15 -2.45 18.90
CA ALA A 9 -14.77 -1.20 19.34
C ALA A 9 -14.53 -0.03 18.35
N PHE A 10 -13.48 -0.09 17.55
CA PHE A 10 -13.15 0.89 16.51
C PHE A 10 -13.91 0.69 15.19
N ALA A 11 -14.68 -0.38 15.04
CA ALA A 11 -15.35 -0.72 13.79
C ALA A 11 -16.17 0.40 13.16
N PRO A 12 -16.99 1.18 13.91
CA PRO A 12 -17.73 2.31 13.34
C PRO A 12 -16.81 3.40 12.77
N MET A 13 -15.74 3.72 13.49
CA MET A 13 -14.76 4.75 13.10
C MET A 13 -13.94 4.32 11.88
N MET A 14 -13.55 3.03 11.82
CA MET A 14 -12.83 2.48 10.67
C MET A 14 -13.69 2.53 9.40
N ARG A 15 -15.00 2.25 9.51
CA ARG A 15 -15.94 2.37 8.37
C ARG A 15 -16.05 3.82 7.91
N ALA A 16 -16.29 4.75 8.83
CA ALA A 16 -16.40 6.18 8.52
C ALA A 16 -15.12 6.74 7.89
N PHE A 17 -13.95 6.31 8.38
CA PHE A 17 -12.67 6.66 7.78
C PHE A 17 -12.52 6.13 6.35
N CYS A 18 -12.90 4.87 6.09
CA CYS A 18 -12.88 4.31 4.74
C CYS A 18 -13.82 5.05 3.79
N GLU A 19 -15.02 5.40 4.24
CA GLU A 19 -16.01 6.17 3.48
C GLU A 19 -15.49 7.56 3.12
N LYS A 20 -14.92 8.30 4.10
CA LYS A 20 -14.28 9.61 3.87
C LYS A 20 -13.21 9.50 2.79
N ARG A 21 -12.31 8.53 2.89
CA ARG A 21 -11.23 8.34 1.92
C ARG A 21 -11.74 7.97 0.52
N GLU A 22 -12.82 7.22 0.43
CA GLU A 22 -13.46 6.90 -0.84
C GLU A 22 -14.08 8.14 -1.49
N GLN A 23 -14.74 8.98 -0.72
CA GLN A 23 -15.29 10.27 -1.17
C GLN A 23 -14.19 11.22 -1.66
N GLU A 24 -13.00 11.17 -1.07
CA GLU A 24 -11.80 11.89 -1.49
C GLU A 24 -11.14 11.30 -2.76
N GLY A 25 -11.67 10.20 -3.32
CA GLY A 25 -11.17 9.57 -4.54
C GLY A 25 -10.00 8.59 -4.36
N TYR A 26 -9.66 8.21 -3.13
CA TYR A 26 -8.58 7.25 -2.88
C TYR A 26 -9.01 5.80 -3.15
N ASN A 27 -8.07 5.00 -3.69
CA ASN A 27 -8.26 3.56 -3.82
C ASN A 27 -7.97 2.86 -2.48
N ASN A 28 -9.02 2.47 -1.76
CA ASN A 28 -8.92 1.98 -0.39
C ASN A 28 -8.52 0.50 -0.22
N LYS A 29 -8.22 -0.26 -1.28
CA LYS A 29 -7.99 -1.72 -1.17
C LYS A 29 -6.90 -2.09 -0.14
N ASN A 30 -5.73 -1.48 -0.23
CA ASN A 30 -4.63 -1.75 0.71
C ASN A 30 -4.94 -1.21 2.11
N GLN A 31 -5.63 -0.08 2.18
CA GLN A 31 -6.04 0.53 3.44
C GLN A 31 -7.01 -0.37 4.21
N ILE A 32 -8.07 -0.86 3.56
CA ILE A 32 -9.04 -1.79 4.14
C ILE A 32 -8.33 -3.05 4.63
N TYR A 33 -7.40 -3.61 3.84
CA TYR A 33 -6.65 -4.79 4.22
C TYR A 33 -5.86 -4.59 5.54
N TYR A 34 -5.13 -3.49 5.68
CA TYR A 34 -4.35 -3.22 6.89
C TYR A 34 -5.22 -2.81 8.08
N LEU A 35 -6.34 -2.13 7.86
CA LEU A 35 -7.30 -1.85 8.91
C LEU A 35 -7.99 -3.12 9.42
N GLU A 36 -8.38 -4.05 8.55
CA GLU A 36 -8.92 -5.36 8.95
C GLU A 36 -7.88 -6.19 9.72
N GLU A 37 -6.61 -6.04 9.40
CA GLU A 37 -5.52 -6.71 10.12
C GLU A 37 -5.32 -6.08 11.50
N PHE A 38 -5.38 -4.76 11.60
CA PHE A 38 -5.30 -4.01 12.85
C PHE A 38 -6.50 -4.31 13.77
N ASP A 39 -7.70 -4.33 13.22
CA ASP A 39 -8.93 -4.71 13.92
C ASP A 39 -8.84 -6.11 14.56
N ARG A 40 -8.30 -7.09 13.80
CA ARG A 40 -8.05 -8.44 14.33
C ARG A 40 -7.01 -8.45 15.44
N LEU A 41 -5.96 -7.66 15.34
CA LEU A 41 -4.94 -7.54 16.40
C LEU A 41 -5.56 -6.99 17.67
N ILE A 42 -6.38 -5.95 17.59
CA ILE A 42 -7.11 -5.37 18.72
C ILE A 42 -7.98 -6.43 19.40
N MET A 43 -8.73 -7.21 18.63
CA MET A 43 -9.57 -8.28 19.14
C MET A 43 -8.76 -9.39 19.82
N GLN A 44 -7.61 -9.75 19.26
CA GLN A 44 -6.75 -10.82 19.80
C GLN A 44 -5.98 -10.39 21.07
N SER A 45 -5.59 -9.12 21.15
CA SER A 45 -4.87 -8.59 22.31
C SER A 45 -5.75 -8.33 23.52
N GLY A 46 -7.07 -8.42 23.37
CA GLY A 46 -8.02 -8.08 24.43
C GLY A 46 -8.05 -6.60 24.76
N PHE A 47 -7.58 -5.75 23.86
CA PHE A 47 -7.55 -4.30 24.03
C PHE A 47 -8.99 -3.76 24.07
N GLY A 48 -9.48 -3.52 25.30
CA GLY A 48 -10.87 -3.08 25.53
C GLY A 48 -11.09 -1.56 25.46
N SER A 49 -10.05 -0.78 25.23
CA SER A 49 -10.14 0.67 25.15
C SER A 49 -10.58 1.12 23.77
N ILE A 50 -11.30 2.25 23.71
CA ILE A 50 -11.67 2.96 22.47
C ILE A 50 -10.56 4.00 22.11
N ILE A 51 -9.47 4.03 22.87
CA ILE A 51 -8.38 4.99 22.69
C ILE A 51 -7.16 4.22 22.17
N VAL A 52 -6.63 4.65 21.03
CA VAL A 52 -5.32 4.16 20.54
C VAL A 52 -4.23 4.82 21.38
N ASP A 53 -3.38 4.01 21.98
CA ASP A 53 -2.21 4.46 22.74
C ASP A 53 -0.89 4.01 22.08
N SER A 54 0.23 4.40 22.67
CA SER A 54 1.56 4.03 22.16
C SER A 54 1.81 2.52 22.23
N GLU A 55 1.26 1.82 23.24
CA GLU A 55 1.47 0.37 23.42
C GLU A 55 0.81 -0.42 22.29
N LEU A 56 -0.40 -0.03 21.87
CA LEU A 56 -1.09 -0.65 20.76
C LEU A 56 -0.34 -0.42 19.42
N ILE A 57 0.26 0.76 19.23
CA ILE A 57 1.06 1.04 18.03
C ILE A 57 2.36 0.24 18.03
N GLU A 58 3.05 0.12 19.17
CA GLU A 58 4.24 -0.72 19.28
C GLU A 58 3.92 -2.19 19.04
N LEU A 59 2.80 -2.68 19.56
CA LEU A 59 2.30 -4.02 19.28
C LEU A 59 2.04 -4.23 17.79
N TRP A 60 1.40 -3.26 17.12
CA TRP A 60 1.16 -3.30 15.68
C TRP A 60 2.44 -3.35 14.87
N ASP A 61 3.41 -2.51 15.19
CA ASP A 61 4.66 -2.42 14.46
C ASP A 61 5.52 -3.69 14.63
N SER A 62 5.46 -4.33 15.79
CA SER A 62 6.18 -5.58 16.11
C SER A 62 5.46 -6.85 15.64
N TYR A 63 4.17 -6.79 15.33
CA TYR A 63 3.30 -7.94 15.06
C TYR A 63 3.80 -8.85 13.93
N LYS A 64 4.47 -8.30 12.90
CA LYS A 64 5.03 -9.06 11.77
C LYS A 64 6.47 -8.62 11.48
N PRO A 65 7.45 -9.08 12.26
CA PRO A 65 8.84 -8.62 12.13
C PRO A 65 9.52 -9.01 10.82
N HIS A 66 9.05 -10.08 10.14
CA HIS A 66 9.63 -10.63 8.90
C HIS A 66 9.25 -9.84 7.64
N LEU A 67 8.36 -8.86 7.74
CA LEU A 67 7.94 -8.07 6.58
C LEU A 67 9.06 -7.16 6.07
N SER A 68 9.04 -6.88 4.77
CA SER A 68 9.96 -5.90 4.18
C SER A 68 9.78 -4.52 4.80
N ASN A 69 10.86 -3.72 4.83
CA ASN A 69 10.81 -2.35 5.35
C ASN A 69 9.74 -1.49 4.66
N ARG A 70 9.60 -1.64 3.35
CA ARG A 70 8.55 -0.94 2.57
C ARG A 70 7.15 -1.29 3.06
N THR A 71 6.89 -2.57 3.33
CA THR A 71 5.60 -3.03 3.84
C THR A 71 5.34 -2.52 5.25
N LYS A 72 6.36 -2.56 6.13
CA LYS A 72 6.27 -2.01 7.49
C LYS A 72 5.90 -0.53 7.48
N ILE A 73 6.58 0.27 6.64
CA ILE A 73 6.29 1.70 6.46
C ILE A 73 4.85 1.91 5.98
N SER A 74 4.38 1.14 4.98
CA SER A 74 3.01 1.27 4.47
C SER A 74 1.97 0.94 5.53
N ARG A 75 2.17 -0.14 6.29
CA ARG A 75 1.30 -0.55 7.40
C ARG A 75 1.22 0.54 8.47
N HIS A 76 2.37 1.03 8.93
CA HIS A 76 2.47 2.08 9.93
C HIS A 76 1.76 3.37 9.49
N ASN A 77 2.03 3.83 8.27
CA ASN A 77 1.46 5.07 7.75
C ASN A 77 -0.07 5.01 7.59
N ILE A 78 -0.63 3.85 7.27
CA ILE A 78 -2.09 3.69 7.18
C ILE A 78 -2.73 3.80 8.57
N ILE A 79 -2.16 3.14 9.59
CA ILE A 79 -2.68 3.26 10.95
C ILE A 79 -2.45 4.67 11.50
N ARG A 80 -1.31 5.29 11.21
CA ARG A 80 -1.08 6.70 11.54
C ARG A 80 -2.17 7.62 10.97
N SER A 81 -2.52 7.46 9.69
CA SER A 81 -3.59 8.25 9.06
C SER A 81 -4.96 7.99 9.70
N PHE A 82 -5.21 6.78 10.17
CA PHE A 82 -6.41 6.48 10.94
C PHE A 82 -6.38 7.16 12.32
N CYS A 83 -5.23 7.17 13.01
CA CYS A 83 -5.08 7.91 14.28
C CYS A 83 -5.25 9.42 14.10
N GLU A 84 -4.72 9.98 12.99
CA GLU A 84 -4.95 11.39 12.64
C GLU A 84 -6.45 11.69 12.45
N TYR A 85 -7.16 10.81 11.75
CA TYR A 85 -8.61 10.91 11.58
C TYR A 85 -9.34 10.87 12.91
N LEU A 86 -8.97 9.95 13.83
CA LEU A 86 -9.56 9.86 15.16
C LEU A 86 -9.32 11.15 15.97
N TYR A 87 -8.12 11.70 15.89
CA TYR A 87 -7.76 12.95 16.55
C TYR A 87 -8.57 14.13 16.04
N GLU A 88 -8.75 14.27 14.71
CA GLU A 88 -9.55 15.31 14.07
C GLU A 88 -11.03 15.25 14.45
N HIS A 89 -11.53 14.10 14.91
CA HIS A 89 -12.94 13.86 15.27
C HIS A 89 -13.15 13.72 16.79
N ASP A 90 -12.26 14.29 17.60
CA ASP A 90 -12.31 14.30 19.07
C ASP A 90 -12.36 12.92 19.73
N HIS A 91 -11.86 11.88 19.06
CA HIS A 91 -11.73 10.53 19.61
C HIS A 91 -10.40 10.31 20.37
N CYS A 92 -9.72 11.39 20.79
CA CYS A 92 -8.54 11.42 21.67
C CYS A 92 -7.58 10.24 21.47
N SER A 93 -6.99 10.13 20.30
CA SER A 93 -6.05 9.08 19.99
C SER A 93 -4.62 9.58 20.00
N PHE A 94 -3.71 8.69 20.37
CA PHE A 94 -2.30 8.90 20.15
C PHE A 94 -2.01 8.88 18.64
N VAL A 95 -1.40 9.94 18.13
CA VAL A 95 -0.97 9.99 16.73
C VAL A 95 0.52 9.64 16.69
N PRO A 96 0.89 8.48 16.15
CA PRO A 96 2.29 8.08 16.07
C PRO A 96 3.08 8.99 15.12
N ASP A 97 4.37 9.14 15.36
CA ASP A 97 5.29 9.78 14.44
C ASP A 97 5.35 9.04 13.10
N ARG A 98 5.92 9.67 12.08
CA ARG A 98 6.21 8.97 10.82
C ARG A 98 7.16 7.80 11.07
N SER A 99 6.93 6.69 10.37
CA SER A 99 7.80 5.52 10.52
C SER A 99 9.28 5.88 10.36
N ARG A 100 10.09 5.52 11.37
CA ARG A 100 11.55 5.71 11.36
C ARG A 100 12.28 4.65 10.54
N VAL A 101 11.57 3.62 10.08
CA VAL A 101 12.15 2.57 9.25
C VAL A 101 12.53 3.17 7.89
N LYS A 102 13.82 3.17 7.58
CA LYS A 102 14.30 3.64 6.27
C LYS A 102 14.00 2.57 5.21
N SER A 103 13.35 2.96 4.13
CA SER A 103 13.25 2.14 2.94
C SER A 103 14.58 2.20 2.21
N THR A 104 15.44 1.22 2.45
CA THR A 104 16.63 1.05 1.61
C THR A 104 16.22 0.26 0.36
N SER A 105 16.25 0.90 -0.79
CA SER A 105 16.18 0.19 -2.05
C SER A 105 17.48 -0.58 -2.22
N THR A 106 17.41 -1.91 -2.17
CA THR A 106 18.54 -2.79 -2.55
C THR A 106 18.55 -3.06 -4.06
N PHE A 107 17.63 -2.41 -4.79
CA PHE A 107 17.54 -2.57 -6.23
C PHE A 107 18.69 -1.78 -6.89
N SER A 108 19.61 -2.51 -7.49
CA SER A 108 20.58 -1.94 -8.44
C SER A 108 20.01 -2.12 -9.85
N PRO A 109 19.70 -1.03 -10.56
CA PRO A 109 19.19 -1.15 -11.91
C PRO A 109 20.24 -1.81 -12.82
N TYR A 110 19.79 -2.76 -13.62
CA TYR A 110 20.62 -3.34 -14.68
C TYR A 110 20.71 -2.34 -15.83
N ILE A 111 21.92 -2.01 -16.24
CA ILE A 111 22.18 -1.13 -17.38
C ILE A 111 22.37 -2.02 -18.60
N PHE A 112 21.41 -1.95 -19.52
CA PHE A 112 21.45 -2.71 -20.77
C PHE A 112 22.55 -2.19 -21.69
N THR A 113 23.24 -3.10 -22.36
CA THR A 113 24.13 -2.74 -23.47
C THR A 113 23.33 -2.38 -24.71
N GLU A 114 23.95 -1.66 -25.66
CA GLU A 114 23.31 -1.32 -26.95
C GLU A 114 22.82 -2.55 -27.71
N GLU A 115 23.59 -3.64 -27.67
CA GLU A 115 23.22 -4.90 -28.28
C GLU A 115 21.99 -5.55 -27.64
N GLU A 116 21.89 -5.49 -26.32
CA GLU A 116 20.72 -6.00 -25.58
C GLU A 116 19.48 -5.18 -25.86
N ILE A 117 19.64 -3.85 -25.94
CA ILE A 117 18.54 -2.95 -26.31
C ILE A 117 18.08 -3.22 -27.74
N SER A 118 19.03 -3.39 -28.68
CA SER A 118 18.71 -3.71 -30.08
C SER A 118 17.94 -5.03 -30.19
N ARG A 119 18.37 -6.05 -29.45
CA ARG A 119 17.66 -7.35 -29.38
C ARG A 119 16.26 -7.22 -28.77
N LEU A 120 16.12 -6.40 -27.71
CA LEU A 120 14.84 -6.17 -27.05
C LEU A 120 13.85 -5.45 -27.98
N ILE A 121 14.32 -4.43 -28.70
CA ILE A 121 13.51 -3.71 -29.71
C ILE A 121 13.13 -4.66 -30.85
N GLY A 122 14.07 -5.44 -31.37
CA GLY A 122 13.80 -6.43 -32.41
C GLY A 122 12.82 -7.51 -31.99
N ALA A 123 12.87 -7.96 -30.75
CA ALA A 123 11.89 -8.88 -30.19
C ALA A 123 10.50 -8.24 -30.05
N ALA A 124 10.45 -6.97 -29.70
CA ALA A 124 9.20 -6.22 -29.60
C ALA A 124 8.54 -6.01 -30.98
N ASP A 125 9.33 -5.74 -32.01
CA ASP A 125 8.84 -5.58 -33.39
C ASP A 125 8.23 -6.88 -33.97
N ASN A 126 8.66 -8.03 -33.46
CA ASN A 126 8.18 -9.35 -33.88
C ASN A 126 7.12 -9.95 -32.94
N LEU A 127 6.46 -9.13 -32.13
CA LEU A 127 5.42 -9.62 -31.22
C LEU A 127 4.18 -10.12 -32.00
N PRO A 128 3.70 -11.33 -31.67
CA PRO A 128 2.49 -11.84 -32.31
C PRO A 128 1.24 -11.11 -31.80
N GLN A 129 0.27 -10.94 -32.69
CA GLN A 129 -1.06 -10.44 -32.31
C GLN A 129 -1.71 -11.33 -31.25
N ARG A 130 -2.37 -10.72 -30.27
CA ARG A 130 -3.14 -11.41 -29.23
C ARG A 130 -4.56 -10.86 -29.18
N LYS A 131 -5.54 -11.76 -29.18
CA LYS A 131 -6.98 -11.40 -29.09
C LYS A 131 -7.32 -10.55 -27.85
N ASN A 132 -6.64 -10.82 -26.73
CA ASN A 132 -6.92 -10.15 -25.45
C ASN A 132 -6.09 -8.87 -25.24
N ALA A 133 -5.25 -8.48 -26.19
CA ALA A 133 -4.42 -7.28 -26.14
C ALA A 133 -4.24 -6.70 -27.55
N PRO A 134 -5.33 -6.14 -28.12
CA PRO A 134 -5.28 -5.54 -29.45
C PRO A 134 -4.30 -4.36 -29.44
N TYR A 135 -3.57 -4.21 -30.54
CA TYR A 135 -2.54 -3.18 -30.73
C TYR A 135 -1.25 -3.33 -29.91
N ARG A 136 -1.08 -4.41 -29.14
CA ARG A 136 0.13 -4.64 -28.37
C ARG A 136 1.39 -4.64 -29.22
N GLU A 137 1.33 -5.26 -30.39
CA GLU A 137 2.39 -5.37 -31.40
C GLU A 137 2.79 -4.01 -32.01
N ILE A 138 1.96 -2.99 -31.88
CA ILE A 138 2.23 -1.62 -32.35
C ILE A 138 2.71 -0.75 -31.18
N VAL A 139 2.03 -0.86 -30.05
CA VAL A 139 2.23 0.03 -28.90
C VAL A 139 3.54 -0.28 -28.17
N LEU A 140 3.85 -1.56 -27.91
CA LEU A 140 5.07 -1.91 -27.16
C LEU A 140 6.37 -1.52 -27.87
N PRO A 141 6.54 -1.75 -29.19
CA PRO A 141 7.73 -1.27 -29.89
C PRO A 141 7.90 0.26 -29.83
N ALA A 142 6.80 0.99 -29.93
CA ALA A 142 6.83 2.45 -29.80
C ALA A 142 7.24 2.90 -28.38
N ILE A 143 6.68 2.27 -27.34
CA ILE A 143 7.03 2.57 -25.95
C ILE A 143 8.51 2.31 -25.69
N TYR A 144 9.06 1.16 -26.10
CA TYR A 144 10.49 0.85 -25.87
C TYR A 144 11.41 1.85 -26.58
N ARG A 145 11.06 2.29 -27.78
CA ARG A 145 11.84 3.34 -28.49
C ARG A 145 11.79 4.68 -27.76
N VAL A 146 10.62 5.09 -27.32
CA VAL A 146 10.47 6.35 -26.55
C VAL A 146 11.27 6.29 -25.26
N LEU A 147 11.18 5.18 -24.50
CA LEU A 147 11.93 5.01 -23.23
C LEU A 147 13.44 4.99 -23.45
N TYR A 148 13.91 4.51 -24.60
CA TYR A 148 15.35 4.50 -24.92
C TYR A 148 15.86 5.86 -25.41
N CYS A 149 15.03 6.63 -26.12
CA CYS A 149 15.42 7.93 -26.69
C CYS A 149 15.25 9.11 -25.71
N CYS A 150 14.54 8.93 -24.60
CA CYS A 150 14.30 9.94 -23.58
C CYS A 150 15.03 9.66 -22.29
#